data_d1b8007deb0cd277215db73180456471
#
_entry.id   d1b8007deb0cd277215db73180456471
#
_cell.length_a   1.000
_cell.length_b   1.000
_cell.length_c   1.000
_cell.angle_alpha   90.00
_cell.angle_beta   90.00
_cell.angle_gamma   90.00
#
_symmetry.space_group_name_H-M   'P 1'
#
loop_
_entity.id
_entity.type
_entity.pdbx_description
1 polymer ?
#
loop_
_entity_poly.entity_id
_entity_poly.type
_entity_poly.pdbx_seq_one_letter_code
_entity_poly.pdbx_strand_id
1 'polypeptide(L)'
;MLGCGKHFPGLGEGNLDSHHALPVIEKPLKELWDEDLLPYRTLRAQLPMVMIAHAAYPQVTHDHTPASLSKMWIADILRKRIGYRNLIVSDDLEMGGVLAAAPIGEAAVKHIRIGGDICLVCHREDHVVQAYEELVRTAERDVKFAKRVERAAQRVLAFKKKSAKILRQSKPPSAATVEKLSRKLWEFGEQVRLESLNREETRRPRR
;
A
#
# COMPACT_ATOMS: atom_id res chain seq x y z
N MET A 1 18.31 1.49 3.39
CA MET A 1 16.94 1.06 3.75
C MET A 1 16.04 1.28 2.55
N LEU A 2 15.08 0.41 2.29
CA LEU A 2 14.05 0.60 1.27
C LEU A 2 12.76 1.05 1.95
N GLY A 3 12.12 2.08 1.41
CA GLY A 3 10.84 2.58 1.92
C GLY A 3 9.65 1.99 1.17
N CYS A 4 8.48 2.00 1.82
CA CYS A 4 7.20 1.71 1.20
C CYS A 4 6.25 2.88 1.46
N GLY A 5 5.71 3.49 0.40
CA GLY A 5 4.66 4.48 0.54
C GLY A 5 3.33 3.80 0.89
N LYS A 6 2.71 4.17 2.01
CA LYS A 6 1.46 3.54 2.45
C LYS A 6 0.55 4.53 3.19
N HIS A 7 -0.73 4.28 3.11
CA HIS A 7 -1.45 3.28 2.32
C HIS A 7 -2.13 3.98 1.14
N PHE A 8 -1.82 3.58 -0.09
CA PHE A 8 -2.44 4.15 -1.29
C PHE A 8 -3.90 3.66 -1.42
N PRO A 9 -4.86 4.51 -1.79
CA PRO A 9 -4.76 5.92 -2.20
C PRO A 9 -4.68 6.93 -1.04
N GLY A 10 -5.00 6.57 0.20
CA GLY A 10 -5.01 7.39 1.41
C GLY A 10 -6.11 6.94 2.37
N LEU A 11 -5.84 6.96 3.68
CA LEU A 11 -6.78 6.52 4.73
C LEU A 11 -7.21 7.67 5.66
N GLY A 12 -6.83 8.92 5.35
CA GLY A 12 -6.91 10.05 6.27
C GLY A 12 -8.29 10.38 6.84
N GLU A 13 -9.36 9.93 6.19
CA GLU A 13 -10.76 10.16 6.65
C GLU A 13 -11.51 8.85 6.95
N GLY A 14 -10.80 7.73 7.05
CA GLY A 14 -11.40 6.44 7.42
C GLY A 14 -11.85 6.44 8.88
N ASN A 15 -13.14 6.26 9.12
CA ASN A 15 -13.75 6.23 10.45
C ASN A 15 -13.64 4.86 11.14
N LEU A 16 -13.11 3.85 10.46
CA LEU A 16 -13.03 2.47 10.93
C LEU A 16 -11.60 1.96 10.88
N ASP A 17 -11.25 1.11 11.84
CA ASP A 17 -10.01 0.36 11.80
C ASP A 17 -10.08 -0.72 10.71
N SER A 18 -9.23 -0.60 9.72
CA SER A 18 -9.16 -1.52 8.57
C SER A 18 -8.83 -2.98 8.95
N HIS A 19 -8.34 -3.23 10.16
CA HIS A 19 -8.11 -4.59 10.65
C HIS A 19 -9.41 -5.35 10.93
N HIS A 20 -10.50 -4.66 11.27
CA HIS A 20 -11.76 -5.27 11.66
C HIS A 20 -12.88 -5.10 10.63
N ALA A 21 -12.89 -4.00 9.91
CA ALA A 21 -13.94 -3.67 8.95
C ALA A 21 -13.32 -2.97 7.73
N LEU A 22 -14.10 -2.89 6.63
CA LEU A 22 -13.69 -2.15 5.44
C LEU A 22 -13.97 -0.65 5.65
N PRO A 23 -12.94 0.20 5.79
CA PRO A 23 -13.15 1.65 5.84
C PRO A 23 -13.73 2.16 4.53
N VAL A 24 -14.63 3.12 4.62
CA VAL A 24 -15.23 3.79 3.45
C VAL A 24 -14.78 5.25 3.45
N ILE A 25 -14.21 5.68 2.34
CA ILE A 25 -13.72 7.05 2.13
C ILE A 25 -14.63 7.75 1.13
N GLU A 26 -15.39 8.71 1.63
CA GLU A 26 -16.41 9.46 0.85
C GLU A 26 -15.81 10.72 0.22
N LYS A 27 -14.64 10.59 -0.43
CA LYS A 27 -13.98 11.67 -1.16
C LYS A 27 -14.12 11.48 -2.67
N PRO A 28 -14.46 12.54 -3.43
CA PRO A 28 -14.43 12.49 -4.89
C PRO A 28 -12.98 12.41 -5.41
N LEU A 29 -12.81 11.83 -6.62
CA LEU A 29 -11.50 11.66 -7.21
C LEU A 29 -10.71 12.96 -7.34
N LYS A 30 -11.38 14.09 -7.56
CA LYS A 30 -10.71 15.39 -7.69
C LYS A 30 -9.99 15.77 -6.39
N GLU A 31 -10.67 15.64 -5.27
CA GLU A 31 -10.12 15.97 -3.95
C GLU A 31 -8.98 15.01 -3.57
N LEU A 32 -9.22 13.69 -3.71
CA LEU A 32 -8.15 12.69 -3.53
C LEU A 32 -6.93 12.98 -4.42
N TRP A 33 -7.16 13.43 -5.66
CA TRP A 33 -6.08 13.76 -6.58
C TRP A 33 -5.23 14.94 -6.12
N ASP A 34 -5.87 15.99 -5.62
CA ASP A 34 -5.21 17.21 -5.23
C ASP A 34 -4.52 17.11 -3.86
N GLU A 35 -5.01 16.23 -2.98
CA GLU A 35 -4.53 16.04 -1.61
C GLU A 35 -3.83 14.70 -1.40
N ASP A 36 -4.60 13.61 -1.22
CA ASP A 36 -4.12 12.30 -0.78
C ASP A 36 -3.16 11.65 -1.77
N LEU A 37 -3.39 11.83 -3.07
CA LEU A 37 -2.56 11.27 -4.14
C LEU A 37 -1.33 12.12 -4.47
N LEU A 38 -1.22 13.33 -3.94
CA LEU A 38 -0.10 14.24 -4.20
C LEU A 38 1.27 13.62 -3.86
N PRO A 39 1.48 12.99 -2.70
CA PRO A 39 2.75 12.33 -2.38
C PRO A 39 3.12 11.24 -3.39
N TYR A 40 2.16 10.41 -3.79
CA TYR A 40 2.39 9.31 -4.74
C TYR A 40 2.71 9.83 -6.15
N ARG A 41 2.10 10.93 -6.57
CA ARG A 41 2.37 11.58 -7.85
C ARG A 41 3.77 12.20 -7.87
N THR A 42 4.11 12.90 -6.80
CA THR A 42 5.39 13.63 -6.67
C THR A 42 6.56 12.66 -6.51
N LEU A 43 6.41 11.65 -5.65
CA LEU A 43 7.48 10.73 -5.28
C LEU A 43 7.48 9.41 -6.08
N ARG A 44 6.68 9.29 -7.17
CA ARG A 44 6.50 8.03 -7.91
C ARG A 44 7.80 7.35 -8.37
N ALA A 45 8.84 8.13 -8.65
CA ALA A 45 10.14 7.60 -9.07
C ALA A 45 11.02 7.19 -7.89
N GLN A 46 10.83 7.82 -6.73
CA GLN A 46 11.61 7.60 -5.50
C GLN A 46 11.06 6.50 -4.61
N LEU A 47 9.74 6.23 -4.68
CA LEU A 47 9.10 5.18 -3.87
C LEU A 47 9.45 3.79 -4.44
N PRO A 48 10.24 2.97 -3.73
CA PRO A 48 10.58 1.62 -4.19
C PRO A 48 9.38 0.69 -4.24
N MET A 49 8.45 0.86 -3.30
CA MET A 49 7.22 0.09 -3.17
C MET A 49 6.06 1.01 -2.79
N VAL A 50 4.86 0.64 -3.21
CA VAL A 50 3.60 1.25 -2.76
C VAL A 50 2.67 0.14 -2.27
N MET A 51 2.18 0.29 -1.05
CA MET A 51 1.20 -0.62 -0.45
C MET A 51 -0.21 -0.08 -0.69
N ILE A 52 -1.10 -0.96 -1.13
CA ILE A 52 -2.48 -0.62 -1.45
C ILE A 52 -3.37 -0.90 -0.25
N ALA A 53 -4.13 0.10 0.18
CA ALA A 53 -5.06 0.00 1.30
C ALA A 53 -6.21 -0.98 1.05
N HIS A 54 -6.71 -1.55 2.15
CA HIS A 54 -8.00 -2.20 2.20
C HIS A 54 -9.06 -1.19 2.64
N ALA A 55 -9.45 -0.30 1.73
CA ALA A 55 -10.52 0.68 1.93
C ALA A 55 -11.33 0.84 0.64
N ALA A 56 -12.61 1.15 0.78
CA ALA A 56 -13.52 1.44 -0.34
C ALA A 56 -13.61 2.94 -0.61
N TYR A 57 -13.81 3.30 -1.88
CA TYR A 57 -13.91 4.68 -2.37
C TYR A 57 -15.10 4.79 -3.32
N PRO A 58 -16.35 4.70 -2.83
CA PRO A 58 -17.54 4.55 -3.68
C PRO A 58 -17.77 5.74 -4.61
N GLN A 59 -17.34 6.94 -4.25
CA GLN A 59 -17.42 8.09 -5.14
C GLN A 59 -16.47 8.02 -6.35
N VAL A 60 -15.52 7.06 -6.34
CA VAL A 60 -14.56 6.87 -7.45
C VAL A 60 -14.86 5.59 -8.22
N THR A 61 -15.14 4.51 -7.50
CA THR A 61 -15.33 3.17 -8.08
C THR A 61 -16.79 2.82 -8.36
N HIS A 62 -17.74 3.56 -7.76
CA HIS A 62 -19.18 3.30 -7.77
C HIS A 62 -19.56 1.95 -7.15
N ASP A 63 -18.67 1.39 -6.33
CA ASP A 63 -18.86 0.17 -5.56
C ASP A 63 -18.04 0.21 -4.26
N HIS A 64 -18.19 -0.81 -3.41
CA HIS A 64 -17.43 -0.97 -2.17
C HIS A 64 -16.25 -1.94 -2.31
N THR A 65 -15.75 -2.16 -3.52
CA THR A 65 -14.55 -2.99 -3.72
C THR A 65 -13.33 -2.33 -3.05
N PRO A 66 -12.58 -3.04 -2.18
CA PRO A 66 -11.35 -2.52 -1.59
C PRO A 66 -10.36 -2.07 -2.67
N ALA A 67 -9.65 -0.96 -2.45
CA ALA A 67 -8.69 -0.43 -3.42
C ALA A 67 -7.65 -1.48 -3.84
N SER A 68 -7.24 -2.36 -2.93
CA SER A 68 -6.33 -3.48 -3.17
C SER A 68 -6.86 -4.52 -4.16
N LEU A 69 -8.17 -4.57 -4.37
CA LEU A 69 -8.87 -5.45 -5.31
C LEU A 69 -9.52 -4.67 -6.48
N SER A 70 -9.28 -3.37 -6.60
CA SER A 70 -9.89 -2.50 -7.59
C SER A 70 -8.96 -2.21 -8.76
N LYS A 71 -9.40 -2.59 -9.97
CA LYS A 71 -8.70 -2.27 -11.22
C LYS A 71 -8.55 -0.76 -11.41
N MET A 72 -9.56 0.02 -11.05
CA MET A 72 -9.53 1.48 -11.13
C MET A 72 -8.34 2.03 -10.36
N TRP A 73 -8.13 1.61 -9.11
CA TRP A 73 -7.05 2.12 -8.28
C TRP A 73 -5.67 1.65 -8.73
N ILE A 74 -5.50 0.35 -9.00
CA ILE A 74 -4.19 -0.22 -9.30
C ILE A 74 -3.80 0.02 -10.75
N ALA A 75 -4.64 -0.40 -11.71
CA ALA A 75 -4.26 -0.34 -13.11
C ALA A 75 -4.47 1.06 -13.71
N ASP A 76 -5.62 1.68 -13.47
CA ASP A 76 -5.99 2.88 -14.19
C ASP A 76 -5.42 4.14 -13.52
N ILE A 77 -5.50 4.26 -12.19
CA ILE A 77 -4.96 5.43 -11.48
C ILE A 77 -3.45 5.27 -11.21
N LEU A 78 -3.03 4.25 -10.44
CA LEU A 78 -1.64 4.16 -10.02
C LEU A 78 -0.69 3.85 -11.18
N ARG A 79 -0.97 2.81 -11.98
CA ARG A 79 -0.09 2.42 -13.08
C ARG A 79 -0.15 3.37 -14.29
N LYS A 80 -1.36 3.75 -14.74
CA LYS A 80 -1.51 4.54 -15.97
C LYS A 80 -1.45 6.04 -15.69
N ARG A 81 -2.35 6.58 -14.84
CA ARG A 81 -2.50 8.02 -14.67
C ARG A 81 -1.35 8.64 -13.88
N ILE A 82 -0.91 8.02 -12.76
CA ILE A 82 0.27 8.45 -11.99
C ILE A 82 1.57 8.02 -12.67
N GLY A 83 1.55 6.91 -13.41
CA GLY A 83 2.72 6.39 -14.11
C GLY A 83 3.69 5.62 -13.21
N TYR A 84 3.22 5.05 -12.08
CA TYR A 84 4.06 4.32 -11.15
C TYR A 84 4.58 3.00 -11.75
N ARG A 85 5.90 2.78 -11.69
CA ARG A 85 6.57 1.64 -12.36
C ARG A 85 7.19 0.62 -11.41
N ASN A 86 7.38 0.98 -10.13
CA ASN A 86 7.98 0.11 -9.13
C ASN A 86 6.96 -0.88 -8.55
N LEU A 87 7.31 -1.58 -7.46
CA LEU A 87 6.51 -2.68 -6.91
C LEU A 87 5.21 -2.18 -6.26
N ILE A 88 4.12 -2.87 -6.56
CA ILE A 88 2.83 -2.71 -5.90
C ILE A 88 2.60 -3.93 -5.00
N VAL A 89 2.34 -3.65 -3.72
CA VAL A 89 2.14 -4.64 -2.68
C VAL A 89 0.72 -4.49 -2.14
N SER A 90 0.01 -5.57 -1.88
CA SER A 90 -1.24 -5.48 -1.11
C SER A 90 -0.93 -5.09 0.34
N ASP A 91 -1.88 -4.56 1.07
CA ASP A 91 -1.87 -4.72 2.52
C ASP A 91 -2.13 -6.19 2.88
N ASP A 92 -2.11 -6.54 4.16
CA ASP A 92 -2.29 -7.92 4.59
C ASP A 92 -3.68 -8.46 4.20
N LEU A 93 -3.69 -9.46 3.31
CA LEU A 93 -4.93 -10.05 2.79
C LEU A 93 -5.74 -10.81 3.86
N GLU A 94 -5.20 -10.97 5.07
CA GLU A 94 -5.91 -11.55 6.22
C GLU A 94 -6.76 -10.52 6.98
N MET A 95 -6.69 -9.23 6.62
CA MET A 95 -7.49 -8.20 7.26
C MET A 95 -8.98 -8.37 6.96
N GLY A 96 -9.81 -8.13 7.99
CA GLY A 96 -11.26 -8.36 7.93
C GLY A 96 -11.97 -7.68 6.76
N GLY A 97 -11.54 -6.47 6.41
CA GLY A 97 -12.11 -5.72 5.30
C GLY A 97 -11.94 -6.38 3.91
N VAL A 98 -10.89 -7.19 3.72
CA VAL A 98 -10.68 -7.97 2.48
C VAL A 98 -11.33 -9.33 2.56
N LEU A 99 -11.19 -10.03 3.69
CA LEU A 99 -11.79 -11.37 3.86
C LEU A 99 -13.32 -11.33 3.77
N ALA A 100 -13.95 -10.21 4.15
CA ALA A 100 -15.38 -10.00 3.93
C ALA A 100 -15.75 -9.82 2.44
N ALA A 101 -14.81 -9.35 1.62
CA ALA A 101 -15.03 -9.11 0.20
C ALA A 101 -14.73 -10.33 -0.69
N ALA A 102 -13.73 -11.16 -0.29
CA ALA A 102 -13.34 -12.36 -1.05
C ALA A 102 -12.53 -13.33 -0.17
N PRO A 103 -12.61 -14.66 -0.40
CA PRO A 103 -11.69 -15.65 0.15
C PRO A 103 -10.24 -15.28 -0.22
N ILE A 104 -9.29 -15.67 0.66
CA ILE A 104 -7.89 -15.23 0.54
C ILE A 104 -7.24 -15.61 -0.81
N GLY A 105 -7.53 -16.80 -1.33
CA GLY A 105 -7.04 -17.24 -2.63
C GLY A 105 -7.56 -16.38 -3.77
N GLU A 106 -8.86 -16.07 -3.77
CA GLU A 106 -9.48 -15.19 -4.76
C GLU A 106 -8.97 -13.75 -4.66
N ALA A 107 -8.77 -13.24 -3.44
CA ALA A 107 -8.20 -11.92 -3.20
C ALA A 107 -6.78 -11.82 -3.78
N ALA A 108 -5.94 -12.83 -3.55
CA ALA A 108 -4.59 -12.91 -4.11
C ALA A 108 -4.61 -12.92 -5.66
N VAL A 109 -5.44 -13.76 -6.26
CA VAL A 109 -5.62 -13.82 -7.72
C VAL A 109 -6.08 -12.47 -8.26
N LYS A 110 -7.09 -11.85 -7.65
CA LYS A 110 -7.64 -10.56 -8.09
C LYS A 110 -6.59 -9.46 -8.00
N HIS A 111 -5.84 -9.37 -6.90
CA HIS A 111 -4.76 -8.40 -6.73
C HIS A 111 -3.69 -8.51 -7.83
N ILE A 112 -3.19 -9.71 -8.11
CA ILE A 112 -2.18 -9.93 -9.16
C ILE A 112 -2.78 -9.65 -10.54
N ARG A 113 -4.00 -10.10 -10.82
CA ARG A 113 -4.69 -9.93 -12.11
C ARG A 113 -4.81 -8.47 -12.53
N ILE A 114 -5.12 -7.59 -11.59
CA ILE A 114 -5.36 -6.15 -11.85
C ILE A 114 -4.09 -5.30 -11.82
N GLY A 115 -2.94 -5.85 -11.45
CA GLY A 115 -1.69 -5.10 -11.56
C GLY A 115 -0.80 -5.04 -10.34
N GLY A 116 -1.18 -5.70 -9.24
CA GLY A 116 -0.30 -5.94 -8.10
C GLY A 116 0.88 -6.83 -8.45
N ASP A 117 1.90 -6.79 -7.62
CA ASP A 117 3.12 -7.58 -7.79
C ASP A 117 3.37 -8.54 -6.62
N ILE A 118 2.94 -8.19 -5.42
CA ILE A 118 3.17 -8.94 -4.18
C ILE A 118 1.87 -8.96 -3.37
N CYS A 119 1.49 -10.14 -2.89
CA CYS A 119 0.45 -10.34 -1.90
C CYS A 119 1.09 -10.53 -0.52
N LEU A 120 0.62 -9.82 0.51
CA LEU A 120 1.00 -10.06 1.89
C LEU A 120 -0.02 -10.99 2.54
N VAL A 121 0.47 -11.99 3.26
CA VAL A 121 -0.27 -12.90 4.14
C VAL A 121 0.61 -13.07 5.37
N CYS A 122 0.22 -12.50 6.52
CA CYS A 122 1.17 -12.20 7.57
C CYS A 122 1.05 -13.10 8.82
N HIS A 123 -0.08 -13.83 8.98
CA HIS A 123 -0.38 -14.48 10.25
C HIS A 123 -0.53 -16.00 10.15
N ARG A 124 -1.22 -16.51 9.14
CA ARG A 124 -1.61 -17.93 9.05
C ARG A 124 -0.94 -18.64 7.88
N GLU A 125 -0.21 -19.70 8.17
CA GLU A 125 0.48 -20.52 7.17
C GLU A 125 -0.51 -21.17 6.18
N ASP A 126 -1.65 -21.66 6.67
CA ASP A 126 -2.69 -22.25 5.82
C ASP A 126 -3.28 -21.23 4.81
N HIS A 127 -3.36 -19.96 5.16
CA HIS A 127 -3.76 -18.89 4.25
C HIS A 127 -2.69 -18.62 3.16
N VAL A 128 -1.40 -18.73 3.51
CA VAL A 128 -0.31 -18.66 2.51
C VAL A 128 -0.45 -19.78 1.50
N VAL A 129 -0.71 -21.02 1.98
CA VAL A 129 -0.92 -22.19 1.12
C VAL A 129 -2.14 -22.00 0.21
N GLN A 130 -3.28 -21.58 0.77
CA GLN A 130 -4.52 -21.33 0.01
C GLN A 130 -4.31 -20.25 -1.08
N ALA A 131 -3.65 -19.14 -0.74
CA ALA A 131 -3.34 -18.09 -1.70
C ALA A 131 -2.43 -18.61 -2.82
N TYR A 132 -1.39 -19.36 -2.48
CA TYR A 132 -0.46 -19.94 -3.44
C TYR A 132 -1.14 -20.94 -4.38
N GLU A 133 -1.89 -21.90 -3.83
CA GLU A 133 -2.60 -22.91 -4.62
C GLU A 133 -3.59 -22.30 -5.59
N GLU A 134 -4.34 -21.27 -5.18
CA GLU A 134 -5.29 -20.61 -6.06
C GLU A 134 -4.59 -19.80 -7.17
N LEU A 135 -3.46 -19.17 -6.87
CA LEU A 135 -2.62 -18.51 -7.89
C LEU A 135 -2.11 -19.51 -8.93
N VAL A 136 -1.61 -20.68 -8.51
CA VAL A 136 -1.13 -21.75 -9.39
C VAL A 136 -2.29 -22.28 -10.23
N ARG A 137 -3.38 -22.70 -9.59
CA ARG A 137 -4.57 -23.26 -10.26
C ARG A 137 -5.14 -22.30 -11.33
N THR A 138 -5.18 -21.01 -11.00
CA THR A 138 -5.63 -19.98 -11.94
C THR A 138 -4.66 -19.79 -13.10
N ALA A 139 -3.35 -19.81 -12.83
CA ALA A 139 -2.32 -19.66 -13.86
C ALA A 139 -2.30 -20.84 -14.84
N GLU A 140 -2.58 -22.05 -14.39
CA GLU A 140 -2.66 -23.25 -15.22
C GLU A 140 -3.87 -23.20 -16.21
N ARG A 141 -4.95 -22.52 -15.82
CA ARG A 141 -6.20 -22.46 -16.61
C ARG A 141 -6.33 -21.18 -17.46
N ASP A 142 -5.59 -20.11 -17.11
CA ASP A 142 -5.69 -18.80 -17.75
C ASP A 142 -4.29 -18.31 -18.19
N VAL A 143 -3.96 -18.51 -19.45
CA VAL A 143 -2.69 -18.09 -20.06
C VAL A 143 -2.43 -16.58 -19.91
N LYS A 144 -3.48 -15.73 -19.91
CA LYS A 144 -3.32 -14.30 -19.70
C LYS A 144 -2.93 -14.00 -18.26
N PHE A 145 -3.49 -14.73 -17.32
CA PHE A 145 -3.13 -14.63 -15.91
C PHE A 145 -1.71 -15.17 -15.66
N ALA A 146 -1.35 -16.32 -16.24
CA ALA A 146 0.02 -16.86 -16.14
C ALA A 146 1.07 -15.84 -16.58
N LYS A 147 0.87 -15.19 -17.73
CA LYS A 147 1.75 -14.09 -18.21
C LYS A 147 1.77 -12.90 -17.24
N ARG A 148 0.69 -12.67 -16.49
CA ARG A 148 0.62 -11.61 -15.49
C ARG A 148 1.45 -11.95 -14.25
N VAL A 149 1.34 -13.19 -13.76
CA VAL A 149 2.16 -13.72 -12.65
C VAL A 149 3.63 -13.66 -13.01
N GLU A 150 4.01 -14.12 -14.20
CA GLU A 150 5.39 -14.07 -14.70
C GLU A 150 5.94 -12.63 -14.68
N ARG A 151 5.19 -11.66 -15.21
CA ARG A 151 5.60 -10.25 -15.20
C ARG A 151 5.75 -9.68 -13.79
N ALA A 152 4.90 -10.08 -12.84
CA ALA A 152 5.00 -9.69 -11.46
C ALA A 152 6.28 -10.27 -10.82
N ALA A 153 6.51 -11.58 -11.01
CA ALA A 153 7.72 -12.26 -10.54
C ALA A 153 9.00 -11.63 -11.11
N GLN A 154 9.04 -11.35 -12.41
CA GLN A 154 10.17 -10.68 -13.05
C GLN A 154 10.47 -9.31 -12.43
N ARG A 155 9.44 -8.50 -12.12
CA ARG A 155 9.63 -7.21 -11.42
C ARG A 155 10.19 -7.39 -10.02
N VAL A 156 9.69 -8.36 -9.26
CA VAL A 156 10.18 -8.67 -7.92
C VAL A 156 11.64 -9.13 -7.96
N LEU A 157 11.99 -10.03 -8.87
CA LEU A 157 13.36 -10.51 -9.04
C LEU A 157 14.32 -9.40 -9.47
N ALA A 158 13.92 -8.56 -10.43
CA ALA A 158 14.70 -7.40 -10.86
C ALA A 158 14.92 -6.41 -9.71
N PHE A 159 13.89 -6.17 -8.91
CA PHE A 159 13.98 -5.33 -7.73
C PHE A 159 14.94 -5.90 -6.68
N LYS A 160 14.84 -7.19 -6.36
CA LYS A 160 15.75 -7.89 -5.44
C LYS A 160 17.20 -7.79 -5.93
N LYS A 161 17.45 -8.05 -7.22
CA LYS A 161 18.79 -7.96 -7.84
C LYS A 161 19.36 -6.55 -7.74
N LYS A 162 18.58 -5.53 -8.07
CA LYS A 162 18.98 -4.13 -7.95
C LYS A 162 19.27 -3.72 -6.51
N SER A 163 18.53 -4.29 -5.56
CA SER A 163 18.61 -4.00 -4.13
C SER A 163 19.65 -4.85 -3.39
N ALA A 164 20.35 -5.76 -4.06
CA ALA A 164 21.34 -6.67 -3.44
C ALA A 164 22.43 -5.96 -2.63
N LYS A 165 22.75 -4.71 -2.97
CA LYS A 165 23.69 -3.88 -2.18
C LYS A 165 23.19 -3.59 -0.76
N ILE A 166 21.88 -3.63 -0.53
CA ILE A 166 21.26 -3.38 0.79
C ILE A 166 21.39 -4.62 1.68
N LEU A 167 21.56 -5.81 1.09
CA LEU A 167 21.79 -7.07 1.81
C LEU A 167 23.22 -7.19 2.36
N ARG A 168 24.14 -6.29 1.98
CA ARG A 168 25.47 -6.25 2.61
C ARG A 168 25.28 -5.85 4.05
N GLN A 169 25.70 -6.72 4.96
CA GLN A 169 25.70 -6.45 6.38
C GLN A 169 26.54 -5.19 6.64
N SER A 170 25.89 -4.10 7.01
CA SER A 170 26.55 -2.95 7.58
C SER A 170 26.86 -3.25 9.05
N LYS A 171 28.00 -2.78 9.55
CA LYS A 171 28.23 -2.81 10.99
C LYS A 171 27.09 -2.09 11.70
N PRO A 172 26.61 -2.63 12.84
CA PRO A 172 25.58 -1.92 13.61
C PRO A 172 26.08 -0.52 13.97
N PRO A 173 25.19 0.48 13.99
CA PRO A 173 25.57 1.83 14.39
C PRO A 173 26.08 1.83 15.85
N SER A 174 27.01 2.72 16.17
CA SER A 174 27.46 2.90 17.56
C SER A 174 26.30 3.40 18.44
N ALA A 175 26.38 3.11 19.75
CA ALA A 175 25.39 3.59 20.72
C ALA A 175 25.20 5.12 20.65
N ALA A 176 26.30 5.87 20.52
CA ALA A 176 26.26 7.32 20.36
C ALA A 176 25.52 7.78 19.08
N THR A 177 25.65 7.01 17.98
CA THR A 177 24.91 7.30 16.75
C THR A 177 23.42 7.05 16.94
N VAL A 178 23.05 5.96 17.60
CA VAL A 178 21.64 5.63 17.91
C VAL A 178 21.03 6.72 18.78
N GLU A 179 21.71 7.11 19.87
CA GLU A 179 21.26 8.15 20.78
C GLU A 179 21.05 9.49 20.06
N LYS A 180 22.02 9.91 19.23
CA LYS A 180 21.90 11.13 18.42
C LYS A 180 20.70 11.10 17.48
N LEU A 181 20.44 9.96 16.83
CA LEU A 181 19.29 9.80 15.93
C LEU A 181 17.96 9.78 16.69
N SER A 182 17.92 9.12 17.85
CA SER A 182 16.73 9.09 18.73
C SER A 182 16.37 10.49 19.21
N ARG A 183 17.37 11.30 19.61
CA ARG A 183 17.17 12.69 20.00
C ARG A 183 16.60 13.52 18.85
N LYS A 184 17.18 13.43 17.66
CA LYS A 184 16.67 14.14 16.48
C LYS A 184 15.25 13.75 16.12
N LEU A 185 14.89 12.46 16.24
CA LEU A 185 13.55 11.97 16.00
C LEU A 185 12.56 12.54 17.02
N TRP A 186 12.96 12.58 18.29
CA TRP A 186 12.16 13.18 19.36
C TRP A 186 11.94 14.69 19.12
N GLU A 187 13.01 15.44 18.83
CA GLU A 187 12.95 16.88 18.51
C GLU A 187 12.02 17.16 17.33
N PHE A 188 12.09 16.35 16.26
CA PHE A 188 11.20 16.45 15.12
C PHE A 188 9.73 16.17 15.51
N GLY A 189 9.49 15.13 16.31
CA GLY A 189 8.16 14.80 16.82
C GLY A 189 7.54 15.95 17.64
N GLU A 190 8.34 16.60 18.50
CA GLU A 190 7.88 17.75 19.26
C GLU A 190 7.57 18.98 18.37
N GLN A 191 8.38 19.23 17.35
CA GLN A 191 8.10 20.30 16.38
C GLN A 191 6.77 20.07 15.66
N VAL A 192 6.52 18.84 15.16
CA VAL A 192 5.26 18.49 14.51
C VAL A 192 4.07 18.66 15.47
N ARG A 193 4.22 18.22 16.73
CA ARG A 193 3.18 18.39 17.75
C ARG A 193 2.84 19.85 18.01
N LEU A 194 3.85 20.70 18.16
CA LEU A 194 3.66 22.13 18.41
C LEU A 194 3.00 22.83 17.22
N GLU A 195 3.43 22.52 16.01
CA GLU A 195 2.82 23.08 14.80
C GLU A 195 1.34 22.66 14.63
N SER A 196 1.01 21.42 15.00
CA SER A 196 -0.37 20.94 14.97
C SER A 196 -1.26 21.70 15.95
N LEU A 197 -0.79 21.91 17.18
CA LEU A 197 -1.51 22.70 18.19
C LEU A 197 -1.74 24.15 17.75
N ASN A 198 -0.73 24.79 17.17
CA ASN A 198 -0.85 26.15 16.65
C ASN A 198 -1.88 26.26 15.50
N ARG A 199 -1.97 25.22 14.64
CA ARG A 199 -2.98 25.18 13.57
C ARG A 199 -4.40 24.98 14.11
N GLU A 200 -4.57 24.19 15.16
CA GLU A 200 -5.89 24.02 15.81
C GLU A 200 -6.34 25.31 16.50
N GLU A 201 -5.45 26.03 17.16
CA GLU A 201 -5.77 27.34 17.79
C GLU A 201 -6.16 28.40 16.74
N THR A 202 -5.47 28.43 15.59
CA THR A 202 -5.78 29.36 14.50
C THR A 202 -7.08 29.05 13.76
N ARG A 203 -7.56 27.80 13.84
CA ARG A 203 -8.83 27.37 13.23
C ARG A 203 -10.06 27.58 14.14
N ARG A 204 -9.89 27.87 15.43
CA ARG A 204 -11.02 28.20 16.30
C ARG A 204 -11.61 29.53 15.91
N PRO A 205 -12.92 29.62 15.58
CA PRO A 205 -13.55 30.89 15.29
C PRO A 205 -13.43 31.79 16.53
N ARG A 206 -12.99 33.03 16.32
CA ARG A 206 -13.05 34.07 17.38
C ARG A 206 -14.51 34.24 17.79
N ARG A 207 -14.80 33.93 19.06
CA ARG A 207 -16.11 34.20 19.66
C ARG A 207 -16.37 35.70 19.74
#